data_f86340fea9ebb35b0fde9248e70addf0
#
_entry.id   f86340fea9ebb35b0fde9248e70addf0
#
_cell.length_a   1.000
_cell.length_b   1.000
_cell.length_c   1.000
_cell.angle_alpha   90.00
_cell.angle_beta   90.00
_cell.angle_gamma   90.00
#
_symmetry.space_group_name_H-M   'P 1'
#
loop_
_entity.id
_entity.type
_entity.pdbx_description
1 polymer ?
#
loop_
_entity_poly.entity_id
_entity_poly.type
_entity_poly.pdbx_seq_one_letter_code
_entity_poly.pdbx_strand_id
1 'polypeptide(L)'
;MPNNIYVLSDLHGHYDIFIKMLEKINFCEDDTLFILGDCCDRGPDSLKIYLYIQKFKNIHLIKGNHEIMMRDAFKVDDPASSQRRMWFQNGGNKTCTSYHQYLHKQAFNECDYKVLKAAFYKMMIDYIDSCPSFVELNCNGQDYVLLHAGINPEKGLYDQTEEECAWMREYFFMSKGLDNKIIIFGHTPTCYIHQTSECFDVWYDPVYKDKIGIDGGLGPFENGQLNCICLNNHQVYVIKKSEMLLGGKL
;
A
#
# COMPACT_ATOMS: atom_id res chain seq x y z
N MET A 1 -12.33 -24.64 0.93
CA MET A 1 -10.86 -24.56 0.72
C MET A 1 -10.28 -23.88 1.94
N PRO A 2 -9.02 -24.07 2.34
CA PRO A 2 -8.51 -23.29 3.47
C PRO A 2 -8.55 -21.81 3.12
N ASN A 3 -9.05 -20.99 4.04
CA ASN A 3 -9.04 -19.52 3.91
C ASN A 3 -7.59 -19.05 3.94
N ASN A 4 -7.07 -18.61 2.82
CA ASN A 4 -5.69 -18.11 2.75
C ASN A 4 -5.65 -16.65 3.20
N ILE A 5 -4.54 -16.28 3.84
CA ILE A 5 -4.24 -14.91 4.19
C ILE A 5 -3.10 -14.45 3.28
N TYR A 6 -3.38 -13.46 2.45
CA TYR A 6 -2.42 -12.85 1.54
C TYR A 6 -2.03 -11.45 2.01
N VAL A 7 -0.78 -11.09 1.77
CA VAL A 7 -0.24 -9.77 2.10
C VAL A 7 0.53 -9.22 0.91
N LEU A 8 0.23 -8.01 0.49
CA LEU A 8 0.95 -7.25 -0.53
C LEU A 8 1.06 -5.77 -0.14
N SER A 9 1.83 -4.96 -0.88
CA SER A 9 2.14 -3.59 -0.53
C SER A 9 2.42 -2.72 -1.76
N ASP A 10 2.35 -1.40 -1.59
CA ASP A 10 2.91 -0.39 -2.50
C ASP A 10 2.42 -0.51 -3.96
N LEU A 11 1.09 -0.54 -4.15
CA LEU A 11 0.45 -0.65 -5.46
C LEU A 11 0.65 0.57 -6.36
N HIS A 12 0.78 1.75 -5.75
CA HIS A 12 1.04 3.01 -6.45
C HIS A 12 0.25 3.20 -7.74
N GLY A 13 -1.07 3.02 -7.70
CA GLY A 13 -1.94 3.24 -8.85
C GLY A 13 -1.79 2.24 -10.01
N HIS A 14 -1.07 1.15 -9.84
CA HIS A 14 -0.92 0.08 -10.84
C HIS A 14 -2.07 -0.94 -10.73
N TYR A 15 -3.27 -0.52 -11.07
CA TYR A 15 -4.49 -1.32 -10.97
C TYR A 15 -4.42 -2.63 -11.77
N ASP A 16 -3.89 -2.58 -12.99
CA ASP A 16 -3.83 -3.77 -13.85
C ASP A 16 -2.90 -4.86 -13.26
N ILE A 17 -1.78 -4.44 -12.65
CA ILE A 17 -0.86 -5.36 -11.94
C ILE A 17 -1.54 -5.95 -10.71
N PHE A 18 -2.31 -5.13 -9.97
CA PHE A 18 -3.08 -5.59 -8.82
C PHE A 18 -4.10 -6.67 -9.23
N ILE A 19 -4.90 -6.43 -10.27
CA ILE A 19 -5.87 -7.42 -10.77
C ILE A 19 -5.18 -8.71 -11.22
N LYS A 20 -4.07 -8.59 -11.96
CA LYS A 20 -3.28 -9.75 -12.40
C LYS A 20 -2.72 -10.54 -11.20
N MET A 21 -2.37 -9.87 -10.09
CA MET A 21 -1.95 -10.56 -8.87
C MET A 21 -3.13 -11.34 -8.26
N LEU A 22 -4.33 -10.76 -8.18
CA LEU A 22 -5.51 -11.44 -7.67
C LEU A 22 -5.86 -12.69 -8.51
N GLU A 23 -5.74 -12.58 -9.84
CA GLU A 23 -5.91 -13.72 -10.76
C GLU A 23 -4.85 -14.80 -10.51
N LYS A 24 -3.58 -14.40 -10.36
CA LYS A 24 -2.45 -15.34 -10.15
C LYS A 24 -2.57 -16.14 -8.87
N ILE A 25 -3.08 -15.53 -7.79
CA ILE A 25 -3.30 -16.22 -6.51
C ILE A 25 -4.66 -16.93 -6.44
N ASN A 26 -5.49 -16.82 -7.49
CA ASN A 26 -6.88 -17.30 -7.52
C ASN A 26 -7.69 -16.78 -6.32
N PHE A 27 -7.54 -15.48 -5.99
CA PHE A 27 -8.16 -14.85 -4.83
C PHE A 27 -9.69 -14.98 -4.89
N CYS A 28 -10.30 -15.42 -3.81
CA CYS A 28 -11.74 -15.65 -3.71
C CYS A 28 -12.34 -15.05 -2.41
N GLU A 29 -13.66 -15.15 -2.25
CA GLU A 29 -14.39 -14.57 -1.11
C GLU A 29 -14.06 -15.21 0.24
N ASP A 30 -13.52 -16.43 0.24
CA ASP A 30 -13.08 -17.13 1.45
C ASP A 30 -11.68 -16.72 1.91
N ASP A 31 -10.89 -16.08 1.04
CA ASP A 31 -9.55 -15.61 1.37
C ASP A 31 -9.59 -14.24 2.04
N THR A 32 -8.49 -13.85 2.70
CA THR A 32 -8.29 -12.51 3.24
C THR A 32 -7.06 -11.88 2.60
N LEU A 33 -7.18 -10.63 2.16
CA LEU A 33 -6.06 -9.87 1.61
C LEU A 33 -5.79 -8.63 2.48
N PHE A 34 -4.55 -8.47 2.91
CA PHE A 34 -4.05 -7.23 3.51
C PHE A 34 -3.18 -6.48 2.50
N ILE A 35 -3.44 -5.18 2.34
CA ILE A 35 -2.64 -4.25 1.55
C ILE A 35 -1.95 -3.31 2.53
N LEU A 36 -0.62 -3.36 2.57
CA LEU A 36 0.18 -2.58 3.52
C LEU A 36 0.43 -1.14 3.03
N GLY A 37 -0.62 -0.44 2.61
CA GLY A 37 -0.55 0.96 2.21
C GLY A 37 -0.08 1.22 0.79
N ASP A 38 0.01 2.51 0.49
CA ASP A 38 0.51 3.08 -0.76
C ASP A 38 -0.23 2.56 -2.01
N CYS A 39 -1.56 2.59 -1.94
CA CYS A 39 -2.43 2.28 -3.09
C CYS A 39 -2.42 3.40 -4.14
N CYS A 40 -2.08 4.62 -3.75
CA CYS A 40 -2.17 5.80 -4.59
C CYS A 40 -0.79 6.34 -5.04
N ASP A 41 -0.85 7.38 -5.89
CA ASP A 41 0.27 8.15 -6.40
C ASP A 41 1.17 7.41 -7.41
N ARG A 42 1.96 8.16 -8.15
CA ARG A 42 2.93 7.68 -9.15
C ARG A 42 2.32 7.01 -10.38
N GLY A 43 1.46 6.00 -10.19
CA GLY A 43 0.78 5.30 -11.27
C GLY A 43 -0.56 5.93 -11.68
N PRO A 44 -1.19 5.42 -12.75
CA PRO A 44 -2.30 6.10 -13.40
C PRO A 44 -3.67 5.90 -12.74
N ASP A 45 -3.89 4.78 -12.05
CA ASP A 45 -5.23 4.27 -11.74
C ASP A 45 -5.53 4.15 -10.24
N SER A 46 -5.01 5.06 -9.41
CA SER A 46 -5.21 5.07 -7.95
C SER A 46 -6.69 4.93 -7.56
N LEU A 47 -7.58 5.69 -8.20
CA LEU A 47 -9.00 5.64 -7.89
C LEU A 47 -9.62 4.26 -8.19
N LYS A 48 -9.21 3.59 -9.26
CA LYS A 48 -9.72 2.25 -9.59
C LYS A 48 -9.40 1.26 -8.48
N ILE A 49 -8.21 1.36 -7.88
CA ILE A 49 -7.81 0.51 -6.74
C ILE A 49 -8.75 0.75 -5.56
N TYR A 50 -8.95 2.00 -5.13
CA TYR A 50 -9.87 2.30 -4.01
C TYR A 50 -11.29 1.86 -4.27
N LEU A 51 -11.83 2.12 -5.47
CA LEU A 51 -13.17 1.68 -5.85
C LEU A 51 -13.29 0.16 -5.90
N TYR A 52 -12.21 -0.56 -6.18
CA TYR A 52 -12.19 -2.01 -6.17
C TYR A 52 -12.17 -2.56 -4.75
N ILE A 53 -11.21 -2.14 -3.92
CA ILE A 53 -11.04 -2.70 -2.57
C ILE A 53 -12.26 -2.44 -1.68
N GLN A 54 -12.93 -1.29 -1.83
CA GLN A 54 -14.13 -0.97 -1.05
C GLN A 54 -15.36 -1.85 -1.38
N LYS A 55 -15.33 -2.62 -2.48
CA LYS A 55 -16.41 -3.56 -2.82
C LYS A 55 -16.32 -4.88 -2.05
N PHE A 56 -15.15 -5.19 -1.51
CA PHE A 56 -14.85 -6.49 -0.91
C PHE A 56 -14.56 -6.35 0.58
N LYS A 57 -15.31 -7.09 1.41
CA LYS A 57 -15.14 -7.06 2.87
C LYS A 57 -13.90 -7.80 3.36
N ASN A 58 -13.34 -8.65 2.54
CA ASN A 58 -12.18 -9.50 2.80
C ASN A 58 -10.87 -8.90 2.26
N ILE A 59 -10.89 -7.63 1.78
CA ILE A 59 -9.70 -6.86 1.44
C ILE A 59 -9.55 -5.71 2.44
N HIS A 60 -8.43 -5.67 3.14
CA HIS A 60 -8.16 -4.72 4.21
C HIS A 60 -6.96 -3.84 3.85
N LEU A 61 -7.16 -2.52 3.91
CA LEU A 61 -6.10 -1.55 3.74
C LEU A 61 -5.53 -1.13 5.10
N ILE A 62 -4.22 -1.22 5.24
CA ILE A 62 -3.45 -0.55 6.29
C ILE A 62 -2.93 0.74 5.67
N LYS A 63 -3.07 1.88 6.34
CA LYS A 63 -2.70 3.15 5.72
C LYS A 63 -1.19 3.30 5.60
N GLY A 64 -0.74 3.73 4.42
CA GLY A 64 0.63 4.13 4.14
C GLY A 64 0.83 5.64 4.19
N ASN A 65 2.06 6.08 4.01
CA ASN A 65 2.38 7.51 4.02
C ASN A 65 1.73 8.25 2.83
N HIS A 66 1.51 7.60 1.71
CA HIS A 66 0.82 8.21 0.57
C HIS A 66 -0.66 8.41 0.83
N GLU A 67 -1.34 7.51 1.53
CA GLU A 67 -2.70 7.74 2.01
C GLU A 67 -2.76 8.92 2.99
N ILE A 68 -1.82 9.02 3.93
CA ILE A 68 -1.74 10.11 4.91
C ILE A 68 -1.52 11.45 4.21
N MET A 69 -0.55 11.53 3.28
CA MET A 69 -0.31 12.75 2.49
C MET A 69 -1.53 13.18 1.68
N MET A 70 -2.24 12.25 1.04
CA MET A 70 -3.47 12.53 0.30
C MET A 70 -4.58 13.03 1.22
N ARG A 71 -4.83 12.36 2.34
CA ARG A 71 -5.80 12.75 3.37
C ARG A 71 -5.54 14.18 3.87
N ASP A 72 -4.31 14.47 4.22
CA ASP A 72 -3.93 15.78 4.78
C ASP A 72 -4.02 16.88 3.72
N ALA A 73 -3.70 16.58 2.46
CA ALA A 73 -3.90 17.49 1.34
C ALA A 73 -5.41 17.78 1.06
N PHE A 74 -6.29 16.80 1.32
CA PHE A 74 -7.73 16.97 1.17
C PHE A 74 -8.38 17.75 2.33
N LYS A 75 -7.79 17.69 3.54
CA LYS A 75 -8.26 18.45 4.71
C LYS A 75 -8.03 19.96 4.58
N VAL A 76 -7.16 20.41 3.68
CA VAL A 76 -6.80 21.82 3.52
C VAL A 76 -7.35 22.36 2.20
N ASP A 77 -8.18 23.41 2.28
CA ASP A 77 -8.77 24.09 1.10
C ASP A 77 -7.85 25.16 0.49
N ASP A 78 -6.55 25.06 0.69
CA ASP A 78 -5.55 25.94 0.07
C ASP A 78 -4.72 25.15 -0.94
N PRO A 79 -4.84 25.45 -2.25
CA PRO A 79 -4.03 24.81 -3.28
C PRO A 79 -2.51 25.00 -3.11
N ALA A 80 -2.09 26.06 -2.40
CA ALA A 80 -0.69 26.38 -2.14
C ALA A 80 -0.19 25.86 -0.79
N SER A 81 -0.99 25.07 -0.06
CA SER A 81 -0.61 24.51 1.24
C SER A 81 0.64 23.63 1.17
N SER A 82 1.37 23.54 2.27
CA SER A 82 2.54 22.66 2.40
C SER A 82 2.16 21.18 2.24
N GLN A 83 1.00 20.77 2.75
CA GLN A 83 0.46 19.42 2.63
C GLN A 83 0.26 19.02 1.17
N ARG A 84 -0.35 19.91 0.37
CA ARG A 84 -0.60 19.67 -1.06
C ARG A 84 0.70 19.66 -1.86
N ARG A 85 1.64 20.56 -1.56
CA ARG A 85 2.98 20.54 -2.20
C ARG A 85 3.73 19.24 -1.89
N MET A 86 3.76 18.82 -0.63
CA MET A 86 4.40 17.56 -0.21
C MET A 86 3.81 16.38 -0.97
N TRP A 87 2.48 16.26 -0.99
CA TRP A 87 1.81 15.19 -1.71
C TRP A 87 2.13 15.18 -3.21
N PHE A 88 2.10 16.34 -3.86
CA PHE A 88 2.41 16.43 -5.30
C PHE A 88 3.88 16.12 -5.63
N GLN A 89 4.82 16.49 -4.78
CA GLN A 89 6.23 16.12 -4.91
C GLN A 89 6.45 14.60 -4.82
N ASN A 90 5.52 13.88 -4.18
CA ASN A 90 5.53 12.44 -4.04
C ASN A 90 4.66 11.69 -5.08
N GLY A 91 4.15 12.38 -6.10
CA GLY A 91 3.40 11.76 -7.20
C GLY A 91 1.89 11.91 -7.13
N GLY A 92 1.36 12.69 -6.17
CA GLY A 92 -0.08 12.92 -5.95
C GLY A 92 -0.82 13.54 -7.13
N ASN A 93 -0.10 14.20 -8.06
CA ASN A 93 -0.66 14.71 -9.30
C ASN A 93 -1.32 13.61 -10.16
N LYS A 94 -0.81 12.37 -10.13
CA LYS A 94 -1.40 11.23 -10.85
C LYS A 94 -2.72 10.82 -10.23
N THR A 95 -2.77 10.76 -8.90
CA THR A 95 -4.01 10.49 -8.15
C THR A 95 -5.04 11.59 -8.42
N CYS A 96 -4.64 12.87 -8.37
CA CYS A 96 -5.50 13.99 -8.74
C CYS A 96 -6.09 13.80 -10.15
N THR A 97 -5.29 13.47 -11.13
CA THR A 97 -5.76 13.23 -12.50
C THR A 97 -6.78 12.10 -12.55
N SER A 98 -6.51 11.00 -11.86
CA SER A 98 -7.39 9.82 -11.82
C SER A 98 -8.79 10.16 -11.28
N TYR A 99 -8.89 10.85 -10.11
CA TYR A 99 -10.20 11.20 -9.56
C TYR A 99 -10.88 12.35 -10.30
N HIS A 100 -10.15 13.35 -10.80
CA HIS A 100 -10.73 14.45 -11.58
C HIS A 100 -11.41 13.93 -12.85
N GLN A 101 -10.74 13.04 -13.59
CA GLN A 101 -11.33 12.40 -14.77
C GLN A 101 -12.62 11.63 -14.43
N TYR A 102 -12.66 10.95 -13.30
CA TYR A 102 -13.83 10.25 -12.83
C TYR A 102 -14.98 11.21 -12.47
N LEU A 103 -14.68 12.23 -11.66
CA LEU A 103 -15.69 13.20 -11.19
C LEU A 103 -16.28 14.02 -12.35
N HIS A 104 -15.44 14.44 -13.32
CA HIS A 104 -15.94 15.15 -14.51
C HIS A 104 -16.88 14.32 -15.37
N LYS A 105 -16.72 13.00 -15.41
CA LYS A 105 -17.67 12.12 -16.11
C LYS A 105 -19.02 12.01 -15.40
N GLN A 106 -19.08 12.30 -14.08
CA GLN A 106 -20.29 12.23 -13.28
C GLN A 106 -21.02 13.59 -13.17
N ALA A 107 -20.29 14.70 -13.34
CA ALA A 107 -20.83 16.03 -13.22
C ALA A 107 -21.55 16.50 -14.50
N PHE A 108 -22.73 17.11 -14.35
CA PHE A 108 -23.45 17.76 -15.47
C PHE A 108 -22.93 19.18 -15.73
N ASN A 109 -22.38 19.86 -14.73
CA ASN A 109 -21.88 21.23 -14.80
C ASN A 109 -20.82 21.48 -13.72
N GLU A 110 -20.22 22.68 -13.72
CA GLU A 110 -19.17 23.05 -12.77
C GLU A 110 -19.65 23.12 -11.31
N CYS A 111 -20.92 23.45 -11.07
CA CYS A 111 -21.49 23.45 -9.72
C CYS A 111 -21.58 22.02 -9.18
N ASP A 112 -22.09 21.09 -9.97
CA ASP A 112 -22.17 19.66 -9.64
C ASP A 112 -20.76 19.09 -9.39
N TYR A 113 -19.77 19.46 -10.22
CA TYR A 113 -18.39 19.03 -10.05
C TYR A 113 -17.84 19.45 -8.69
N LYS A 114 -18.04 20.69 -8.25
CA LYS A 114 -17.57 21.17 -6.95
C LYS A 114 -18.21 20.41 -5.79
N VAL A 115 -19.51 20.12 -5.88
CA VAL A 115 -20.23 19.33 -4.88
C VAL A 115 -19.69 17.89 -4.82
N LEU A 116 -19.55 17.25 -5.97
CA LEU A 116 -19.03 15.88 -6.07
C LEU A 116 -17.60 15.78 -5.57
N LYS A 117 -16.76 16.78 -5.89
CA LYS A 117 -15.38 16.86 -5.39
C LYS A 117 -15.32 16.98 -3.87
N ALA A 118 -16.12 17.84 -3.27
CA ALA A 118 -16.15 17.99 -1.81
C ALA A 118 -16.62 16.70 -1.13
N ALA A 119 -17.67 16.07 -1.66
CA ALA A 119 -18.16 14.79 -1.16
C ALA A 119 -17.12 13.67 -1.29
N PHE A 120 -16.41 13.62 -2.43
CA PHE A 120 -15.32 12.67 -2.66
C PHE A 120 -14.17 12.86 -1.65
N TYR A 121 -13.74 14.11 -1.43
CA TYR A 121 -12.68 14.39 -0.46
C TYR A 121 -13.08 13.92 0.94
N LYS A 122 -14.31 14.27 1.37
CA LYS A 122 -14.82 13.80 2.66
C LYS A 122 -14.83 12.29 2.77
N MET A 123 -15.35 11.61 1.74
CA MET A 123 -15.40 10.14 1.70
C MET A 123 -14.00 9.52 1.82
N MET A 124 -13.01 10.06 1.10
CA MET A 124 -11.63 9.54 1.16
C MET A 124 -10.96 9.83 2.50
N ILE A 125 -11.19 11.01 3.09
CA ILE A 125 -10.70 11.35 4.44
C ILE A 125 -11.27 10.35 5.45
N ASP A 126 -12.61 10.18 5.47
CA ASP A 126 -13.29 9.28 6.40
C ASP A 126 -12.80 7.83 6.23
N TYR A 127 -12.58 7.38 4.98
CA TYR A 127 -12.07 6.05 4.68
C TYR A 127 -10.63 5.86 5.19
N ILE A 128 -9.72 6.78 4.88
CA ILE A 128 -8.32 6.68 5.31
C ILE A 128 -8.21 6.78 6.83
N ASP A 129 -8.98 7.68 7.47
CA ASP A 129 -9.01 7.80 8.93
C ASP A 129 -9.52 6.51 9.60
N SER A 130 -10.38 5.73 8.92
CA SER A 130 -10.86 4.43 9.40
C SER A 130 -9.86 3.28 9.22
N CYS A 131 -8.87 3.42 8.34
CA CYS A 131 -7.84 2.40 8.14
C CYS A 131 -6.89 2.33 9.36
N PRO A 132 -6.50 1.13 9.82
CA PRO A 132 -5.55 0.99 10.92
C PRO A 132 -4.12 1.38 10.48
N SER A 133 -3.26 1.73 11.44
CA SER A 133 -1.82 1.91 11.22
C SER A 133 -1.06 0.58 11.24
N PHE A 134 -1.60 -0.42 11.94
CA PHE A 134 -1.10 -1.79 11.96
C PHE A 134 -2.23 -2.78 12.26
N VAL A 135 -1.99 -4.04 11.97
CA VAL A 135 -2.88 -5.17 12.31
C VAL A 135 -2.04 -6.29 12.91
N GLU A 136 -2.52 -6.86 14.01
CA GLU A 136 -1.98 -8.10 14.58
C GLU A 136 -2.86 -9.28 14.17
N LEU A 137 -2.24 -10.38 13.79
CA LEU A 137 -2.97 -11.61 13.48
C LEU A 137 -2.11 -12.85 13.77
N ASN A 138 -2.78 -13.98 13.99
CA ASN A 138 -2.12 -15.29 14.09
C ASN A 138 -2.44 -16.11 12.84
N CYS A 139 -1.43 -16.72 12.24
CA CYS A 139 -1.61 -17.67 11.17
C CYS A 139 -0.77 -18.93 11.46
N ASN A 140 -1.43 -20.07 11.56
CA ASN A 140 -0.80 -21.37 11.82
C ASN A 140 0.12 -21.39 13.07
N GLY A 141 -0.25 -20.64 14.12
CA GLY A 141 0.52 -20.56 15.38
C GLY A 141 1.67 -19.55 15.38
N GLN A 142 1.91 -18.85 14.26
CA GLN A 142 2.85 -17.72 14.18
C GLN A 142 2.09 -16.41 14.32
N ASP A 143 2.55 -15.54 15.22
CA ASP A 143 2.02 -14.17 15.35
C ASP A 143 2.71 -13.22 14.38
N TYR A 144 1.91 -12.43 13.67
CA TYR A 144 2.35 -11.42 12.73
C TYR A 144 1.87 -10.03 13.12
N VAL A 145 2.68 -9.03 12.82
CA VAL A 145 2.28 -7.62 12.79
C VAL A 145 2.42 -7.13 11.37
N LEU A 146 1.33 -6.63 10.81
CA LEU A 146 1.27 -6.05 9.48
C LEU A 146 1.21 -4.54 9.62
N LEU A 147 2.11 -3.81 8.97
CA LEU A 147 2.13 -2.34 8.95
C LEU A 147 2.81 -1.83 7.67
N HIS A 148 2.72 -0.52 7.41
CA HIS A 148 3.25 0.00 6.17
C HIS A 148 4.79 0.08 6.15
N ALA A 149 5.42 0.76 7.10
CA ALA A 149 6.86 1.06 7.03
C ALA A 149 7.70 0.39 8.12
N GLY A 150 7.32 0.54 9.37
CA GLY A 150 8.10 0.01 10.49
C GLY A 150 7.59 0.48 11.84
N ILE A 151 8.35 0.22 12.86
CA ILE A 151 8.10 0.68 14.24
C ILE A 151 9.34 1.39 14.79
N ASN A 152 9.13 2.26 15.78
CA ASN A 152 10.20 2.73 16.64
C ASN A 152 10.56 1.61 17.64
N PRO A 153 11.78 1.02 17.56
CA PRO A 153 12.14 -0.14 18.40
C PRO A 153 12.21 0.16 19.91
N GLU A 154 12.25 1.46 20.29
CA GLU A 154 12.29 1.89 21.70
C GLU A 154 10.91 1.95 22.34
N LYS A 155 9.83 1.71 21.56
CA LYS A 155 8.44 1.81 22.01
C LYS A 155 7.71 0.47 21.90
N GLY A 156 6.70 0.28 22.74
CA GLY A 156 5.72 -0.79 22.55
C GLY A 156 4.91 -0.60 21.25
N LEU A 157 4.36 -1.69 20.73
CA LEU A 157 3.56 -1.65 19.48
C LEU A 157 2.39 -0.66 19.59
N TYR A 158 1.71 -0.61 20.72
CA TYR A 158 0.54 0.26 20.93
C TYR A 158 0.90 1.71 21.28
N ASP A 159 2.20 2.00 21.48
CA ASP A 159 2.72 3.35 21.73
C ASP A 159 3.26 3.99 20.44
N GLN A 160 3.19 3.28 19.31
CA GLN A 160 3.60 3.79 18.00
C GLN A 160 2.64 4.86 17.51
N THR A 161 3.18 5.92 16.94
CA THR A 161 2.37 6.92 16.24
C THR A 161 2.02 6.47 14.81
N GLU A 162 0.99 7.07 14.22
CA GLU A 162 0.66 6.89 12.80
C GLU A 162 1.86 7.19 11.90
N GLU A 163 2.62 8.24 12.22
CA GLU A 163 3.80 8.65 11.47
C GLU A 163 4.94 7.62 11.58
N GLU A 164 5.19 7.06 12.76
CA GLU A 164 6.19 6.01 12.92
C GLU A 164 5.83 4.77 12.09
N CYS A 165 4.60 4.30 12.17
CA CYS A 165 4.14 3.15 11.38
C CYS A 165 4.22 3.38 9.86
N ALA A 166 4.13 4.64 9.40
CA ALA A 166 4.04 4.98 7.98
C ALA A 166 5.36 5.46 7.35
N TRP A 167 6.40 5.83 8.15
CA TRP A 167 7.61 6.45 7.62
C TRP A 167 8.92 5.84 8.12
N MET A 168 8.90 4.95 9.12
CA MET A 168 10.11 4.38 9.70
C MET A 168 10.93 3.62 8.66
N ARG A 169 12.27 3.74 8.74
CA ARG A 169 13.21 3.10 7.78
C ARG A 169 14.39 2.44 8.51
N GLU A 170 15.62 2.87 8.23
CA GLU A 170 16.89 2.22 8.63
C GLU A 170 16.96 1.85 10.11
N TYR A 171 16.50 2.72 11.00
CA TYR A 171 16.51 2.43 12.43
C TYR A 171 15.70 1.17 12.77
N PHE A 172 14.59 0.95 12.10
CA PHE A 172 13.78 -0.26 12.25
C PHE A 172 14.50 -1.50 11.67
N PHE A 173 15.05 -1.41 10.45
CA PHE A 173 15.69 -2.59 9.83
C PHE A 173 16.91 -3.07 10.61
N MET A 174 17.67 -2.14 11.22
CA MET A 174 18.90 -2.41 11.94
C MET A 174 18.66 -2.87 13.38
N SER A 175 17.45 -2.78 13.88
CA SER A 175 17.09 -3.09 15.26
C SER A 175 16.32 -4.41 15.35
N LYS A 176 16.29 -5.00 16.54
CA LYS A 176 15.37 -6.10 16.85
C LYS A 176 13.93 -5.57 16.80
N GLY A 177 13.02 -6.34 16.21
CA GLY A 177 11.59 -6.07 16.21
C GLY A 177 10.91 -6.46 17.51
N LEU A 178 9.71 -7.03 17.40
CA LEU A 178 8.89 -7.43 18.54
C LEU A 178 9.17 -8.89 18.95
N ASP A 179 9.17 -9.15 20.26
CA ASP A 179 9.37 -10.51 20.77
C ASP A 179 8.26 -11.46 20.29
N ASN A 180 8.69 -12.62 19.76
CA ASN A 180 7.83 -13.70 19.29
C ASN A 180 6.86 -13.34 18.16
N LYS A 181 7.08 -12.23 17.45
CA LYS A 181 6.26 -11.80 16.31
C LYS A 181 7.12 -11.57 15.08
N ILE A 182 6.54 -11.79 13.90
CA ILE A 182 7.15 -11.40 12.62
C ILE A 182 6.45 -10.15 12.12
N ILE A 183 7.21 -9.10 11.82
CA ILE A 183 6.69 -7.86 11.26
C ILE A 183 6.81 -7.91 9.74
N ILE A 184 5.68 -7.76 9.02
CA ILE A 184 5.66 -7.65 7.56
C ILE A 184 5.41 -6.20 7.18
N PHE A 185 6.25 -5.65 6.30
CA PHE A 185 6.23 -4.23 5.95
C PHE A 185 6.54 -3.97 4.46
N GLY A 186 6.14 -2.78 3.96
CA GLY A 186 6.38 -2.24 2.63
C GLY A 186 7.27 -1.00 2.66
N HIS A 187 6.84 0.08 1.96
CA HIS A 187 7.38 1.44 2.01
C HIS A 187 8.81 1.61 1.49
N THR A 188 9.72 0.75 1.89
CA THR A 188 11.12 0.80 1.48
C THR A 188 11.35 -0.29 0.46
N PRO A 189 11.55 0.08 -0.83
CA PRO A 189 11.86 -0.90 -1.86
C PRO A 189 12.97 -1.86 -1.44
N THR A 190 12.71 -3.15 -1.53
CA THR A 190 13.59 -4.20 -1.03
C THR A 190 14.98 -4.15 -1.66
N CYS A 191 15.12 -3.60 -2.88
CA CYS A 191 16.42 -3.37 -3.51
C CYS A 191 17.36 -2.48 -2.67
N TYR A 192 16.83 -1.51 -1.92
CA TYR A 192 17.64 -0.70 -1.01
C TYR A 192 18.07 -1.50 0.22
N ILE A 193 17.19 -2.38 0.74
CA ILE A 193 17.51 -3.22 1.90
C ILE A 193 18.49 -4.32 1.49
N HIS A 194 18.35 -4.89 0.29
CA HIS A 194 19.31 -5.83 -0.32
C HIS A 194 20.63 -5.16 -0.72
N GLN A 195 20.70 -3.82 -0.70
CA GLN A 195 21.85 -3.02 -1.14
C GLN A 195 22.27 -3.31 -2.60
N THR A 196 21.28 -3.56 -3.47
CA THR A 196 21.47 -3.80 -4.91
C THR A 196 20.30 -3.26 -5.71
N SER A 197 20.56 -2.57 -6.82
CA SER A 197 19.52 -1.95 -7.67
C SER A 197 18.70 -2.95 -8.51
N GLU A 198 19.02 -4.23 -8.46
CA GLU A 198 18.43 -5.25 -9.34
C GLU A 198 17.56 -6.27 -8.60
N CYS A 199 17.62 -6.34 -7.27
CA CYS A 199 16.89 -7.31 -6.47
C CYS A 199 15.65 -6.67 -5.83
N PHE A 200 14.48 -6.99 -6.35
CA PHE A 200 13.17 -6.56 -5.82
C PHE A 200 12.41 -7.70 -5.12
N ASP A 201 13.08 -8.82 -4.88
CA ASP A 201 12.48 -9.96 -4.18
C ASP A 201 12.20 -9.64 -2.71
N VAL A 202 11.31 -10.40 -2.12
CA VAL A 202 10.99 -10.28 -0.69
C VAL A 202 12.28 -10.39 0.14
N TRP A 203 12.44 -9.44 1.06
CA TRP A 203 13.57 -9.43 1.98
C TRP A 203 13.18 -10.10 3.30
N TYR A 204 14.00 -11.01 3.78
CA TYR A 204 13.88 -11.64 5.09
C TYR A 204 15.05 -11.19 5.96
N ASP A 205 14.74 -10.72 7.17
CA ASP A 205 15.78 -10.25 8.12
C ASP A 205 16.80 -11.37 8.39
N PRO A 206 18.06 -11.19 8.01
CA PRO A 206 19.08 -12.22 8.19
C PRO A 206 19.59 -12.32 9.62
N VAL A 207 19.38 -11.27 10.45
CA VAL A 207 19.97 -11.15 11.80
C VAL A 207 18.98 -11.62 12.86
N TYR A 208 17.86 -10.91 13.02
CA TYR A 208 16.87 -11.18 14.06
C TYR A 208 15.78 -12.15 13.61
N LYS A 209 15.61 -12.32 12.29
CA LYS A 209 14.60 -13.19 11.66
C LYS A 209 13.15 -12.84 12.06
N ASP A 210 12.92 -11.60 12.39
CA ASP A 210 11.67 -11.08 12.92
C ASP A 210 10.99 -10.06 11.99
N LYS A 211 11.54 -9.84 10.76
CA LYS A 211 11.01 -8.89 9.79
C LYS A 211 11.00 -9.45 8.37
N ILE A 212 9.99 -9.07 7.59
CA ILE A 212 9.85 -9.41 6.17
C ILE A 212 9.47 -8.14 5.41
N GLY A 213 10.35 -7.66 4.52
CA GLY A 213 10.11 -6.53 3.62
C GLY A 213 9.55 -7.01 2.28
N ILE A 214 8.45 -6.41 1.81
CA ILE A 214 7.74 -6.89 0.60
C ILE A 214 7.57 -5.83 -0.50
N ASP A 215 7.99 -4.57 -0.30
CA ASP A 215 7.93 -3.56 -1.35
C ASP A 215 8.87 -3.89 -2.50
N GLY A 216 8.31 -4.37 -3.60
CA GLY A 216 9.05 -4.70 -4.83
C GLY A 216 9.36 -3.50 -5.72
N GLY A 217 9.22 -2.26 -5.24
CA GLY A 217 9.58 -1.05 -5.99
C GLY A 217 8.67 -0.74 -7.18
N LEU A 218 7.43 -1.22 -7.18
CA LEU A 218 6.49 -1.06 -8.29
C LEU A 218 6.26 0.42 -8.66
N GLY A 219 6.20 1.31 -7.67
CA GLY A 219 5.99 2.74 -7.87
C GLY A 219 7.18 3.45 -8.54
N PRO A 220 8.38 3.43 -7.93
CA PRO A 220 9.51 4.23 -8.39
C PRO A 220 10.35 3.60 -9.51
N PHE A 221 10.31 2.29 -9.73
CA PHE A 221 11.22 1.61 -10.66
C PHE A 221 10.51 1.03 -11.88
N GLU A 222 11.13 1.17 -13.07
CA GLU A 222 10.63 0.57 -14.32
C GLU A 222 10.72 -0.97 -14.30
N ASN A 223 11.75 -1.51 -13.65
CA ASN A 223 11.97 -2.95 -13.44
C ASN A 223 11.40 -3.45 -12.11
N GLY A 224 10.62 -2.63 -11.40
CA GLY A 224 9.94 -3.02 -10.17
C GLY A 224 8.91 -4.12 -10.38
N GLN A 225 8.46 -4.70 -9.28
CA GLN A 225 7.51 -5.80 -9.26
C GLN A 225 6.52 -5.65 -8.09
N LEU A 226 5.39 -6.36 -8.17
CA LEU A 226 4.49 -6.55 -7.04
C LEU A 226 4.78 -7.90 -6.40
N ASN A 227 5.13 -7.90 -5.13
CA ASN A 227 5.25 -9.09 -4.31
C ASN A 227 3.96 -9.33 -3.52
N CYS A 228 3.56 -10.59 -3.38
CA CYS A 228 2.46 -11.02 -2.54
C CYS A 228 2.87 -12.28 -1.79
N ILE A 229 2.67 -12.32 -0.47
CA ILE A 229 2.98 -13.47 0.39
C ILE A 229 1.67 -14.12 0.84
N CYS A 230 1.57 -15.45 0.73
CA CYS A 230 0.56 -16.24 1.41
C CYS A 230 1.10 -16.67 2.78
N LEU A 231 0.46 -16.24 3.88
CA LEU A 231 0.93 -16.55 5.23
C LEU A 231 0.73 -18.02 5.62
N ASN A 232 -0.25 -18.69 5.00
CA ASN A 232 -0.58 -20.07 5.34
C ASN A 232 0.50 -21.08 4.94
N ASN A 233 1.23 -20.80 3.85
CA ASN A 233 2.23 -21.71 3.28
C ASN A 233 3.56 -21.02 2.95
N HIS A 234 3.70 -19.71 3.25
CA HIS A 234 4.86 -18.87 2.97
C HIS A 234 5.23 -18.75 1.49
N GLN A 235 4.30 -19.08 0.58
CA GLN A 235 4.53 -18.94 -0.86
C GLN A 235 4.55 -17.45 -1.24
N VAL A 236 5.54 -17.06 -2.04
CA VAL A 236 5.66 -15.73 -2.63
C VAL A 236 5.20 -15.78 -4.07
N TYR A 237 4.34 -14.85 -4.44
CA TYR A 237 3.86 -14.60 -5.79
C TYR A 237 4.41 -13.26 -6.27
N VAL A 238 4.83 -13.20 -7.53
CA VAL A 238 5.46 -12.00 -8.11
C VAL A 238 4.79 -11.67 -9.45
N ILE A 239 4.51 -10.40 -9.69
CA ILE A 239 4.16 -9.85 -11.00
C ILE A 239 5.17 -8.75 -11.32
N LYS A 240 5.98 -8.92 -12.36
CA LYS A 240 6.94 -7.89 -12.80
C LYS A 240 6.24 -6.84 -13.64
N LYS A 241 6.61 -5.57 -13.46
CA LYS A 241 6.08 -4.45 -14.24
C LYS A 241 6.32 -4.65 -15.74
N SER A 242 7.46 -5.21 -16.12
CA SER A 242 7.81 -5.54 -17.50
C SER A 242 6.87 -6.57 -18.16
N GLU A 243 6.22 -7.45 -17.40
CA GLU A 243 5.26 -8.43 -17.94
C GLU A 243 4.01 -7.76 -18.51
N MET A 244 3.65 -6.56 -18.03
CA MET A 244 2.49 -5.80 -18.52
C MET A 244 2.79 -5.11 -19.86
N LEU A 245 4.04 -4.75 -20.13
CA LEU A 245 4.45 -4.09 -21.37
C LEU A 245 4.46 -5.06 -22.56
N LEU A 246 4.63 -6.36 -22.30
CA LEU A 246 4.67 -7.41 -23.33
C LEU A 246 3.27 -7.95 -23.71
N GLY A 247 2.29 -7.83 -22.82
CA GLY A 247 0.90 -8.31 -23.04
C GLY A 247 0.02 -7.37 -23.89
N GLY A 248 0.48 -6.17 -24.22
CA GLY A 248 -0.26 -5.18 -25.01
C GLY A 248 -0.05 -5.27 -26.55
N LYS A 249 0.57 -6.35 -27.05
CA LYS A 249 0.77 -6.61 -28.49
C LYS A 249 0.18 -7.96 -28.87
N LEU A 250 -1.14 -8.10 -28.79
CA LEU A 250 -1.89 -9.11 -29.51
C LEU A 250 -3.13 -8.47 -30.12
#